data_0ddeb26e5c3136c0fc15ce16c8b9121e
#
_entry.id   0ddeb26e5c3136c0fc15ce16c8b9121e
#
_cell.length_a   1.000
_cell.length_b   1.000
_cell.length_c   1.000
_cell.angle_alpha   90.00
_cell.angle_beta   90.00
_cell.angle_gamma   90.00
#
_symmetry.space_group_name_H-M   'P 1'
#
loop_
_entity.id
_entity.type
_entity.pdbx_description
1 polymer ?
#
loop_
_entity_poly.entity_id
_entity_poly.type
_entity_poly.pdbx_seq_one_letter_code
_entity_poly.pdbx_strand_id
1 'polypeptide(L)'
;MTMPSIYLSPSTQEYNPYSTGAGSEEHFMNLIADAMEPYLTANTIRFGRNTPEMTAASSIRQGNAGNYDFYLALHSNASTDGSREGAVRGIIAFYYPGSANGRRAADIFVRNLKSVYPLPEKVYARSTTALGEVRQPRMPAVLLELGYHDNYADARWVQNNIQSIAANLVLSLTEYFGLPFITPITPWRGTVRTQSGNLNLREYPSQQGRVAAQLPSGAVVTVYGQYGGWYSVGYQGHLGYAAASYIQ
;
A
#
# COMPACT_ATOMS: atom_id res chain seq x y z
N MET A 1 -5.09 19.51 -1.75
CA MET A 1 -4.16 18.42 -1.33
C MET A 1 -3.43 17.97 -2.57
N THR A 2 -2.15 17.71 -2.50
CA THR A 2 -1.40 17.02 -3.57
C THR A 2 -1.79 15.55 -3.55
N MET A 3 -1.72 14.86 -4.70
CA MET A 3 -1.93 13.41 -4.74
C MET A 3 -1.00 12.72 -3.74
N PRO A 4 -1.53 11.82 -2.89
CA PRO A 4 -0.73 11.20 -1.85
C PRO A 4 0.36 10.29 -2.42
N SER A 5 1.41 10.13 -1.63
CA SER A 5 2.54 9.28 -1.96
C SER A 5 3.00 8.49 -0.75
N ILE A 6 3.39 7.23 -0.96
CA ILE A 6 3.92 6.38 0.09
C ILE A 6 5.31 5.87 -0.27
N TYR A 7 6.11 5.60 0.75
CA TYR A 7 7.26 4.73 0.63
C TYR A 7 6.88 3.34 1.12
N LEU A 8 6.96 2.35 0.25
CA LEU A 8 6.64 0.95 0.52
C LEU A 8 7.93 0.18 0.80
N SER A 9 8.03 -0.40 1.99
CA SER A 9 9.22 -1.09 2.47
C SER A 9 8.89 -2.54 2.83
N PRO A 10 8.75 -3.45 1.85
CA PRO A 10 8.70 -4.87 2.16
C PRO A 10 10.01 -5.35 2.79
N SER A 11 9.91 -6.36 3.65
CA SER A 11 11.05 -6.97 4.34
C SER A 11 12.15 -7.40 3.35
N THR A 12 13.38 -7.26 3.78
CA THR A 12 14.60 -7.71 3.10
C THR A 12 15.28 -8.87 3.84
N GLN A 13 14.52 -9.60 4.66
CA GLN A 13 15.02 -10.66 5.54
C GLN A 13 14.85 -12.05 4.89
N GLU A 14 15.69 -12.36 3.91
CA GLU A 14 15.70 -13.65 3.21
C GLU A 14 16.02 -14.82 4.15
N TYR A 15 16.76 -14.55 5.23
CA TYR A 15 17.17 -15.55 6.22
C TYR A 15 16.07 -15.98 7.19
N ASN A 16 14.85 -15.44 7.07
CA ASN A 16 13.67 -15.83 7.85
C ASN A 16 12.79 -16.77 7.03
N PRO A 17 13.00 -18.12 7.08
CA PRO A 17 12.22 -19.05 6.29
C PRO A 17 10.80 -19.20 6.85
N TYR A 18 9.83 -19.40 5.97
CA TYR A 18 8.48 -19.76 6.36
C TYR A 18 8.40 -21.23 6.81
N SER A 19 7.69 -21.48 7.91
CA SER A 19 7.50 -22.82 8.49
C SER A 19 6.83 -23.84 7.56
N THR A 20 6.26 -23.38 6.45
CA THR A 20 5.74 -24.24 5.37
C THR A 20 6.84 -24.85 4.50
N GLY A 21 8.09 -24.44 4.66
CA GLY A 21 9.22 -24.86 3.83
C GLY A 21 9.27 -24.17 2.46
N ALA A 22 8.41 -23.19 2.19
CA ALA A 22 8.36 -22.46 0.92
C ALA A 22 8.61 -20.97 1.13
N GLY A 23 9.72 -20.47 0.59
CA GLY A 23 10.08 -19.05 0.60
C GLY A 23 10.47 -18.49 1.98
N SER A 24 10.68 -17.19 2.01
CA SER A 24 11.13 -16.42 3.16
C SER A 24 10.19 -15.25 3.46
N GLU A 25 10.44 -14.54 4.55
CA GLU A 25 9.77 -13.28 4.87
C GLU A 25 9.92 -12.28 3.73
N GLU A 26 11.15 -12.06 3.24
CA GLU A 26 11.42 -11.20 2.08
C GLU A 26 10.55 -11.61 0.89
N HIS A 27 10.55 -12.88 0.51
CA HIS A 27 9.81 -13.37 -0.63
C HIS A 27 8.31 -13.03 -0.56
N PHE A 28 7.64 -13.35 0.55
CA PHE A 28 6.18 -13.15 0.65
C PHE A 28 5.80 -11.69 0.86
N MET A 29 6.61 -10.90 1.58
CA MET A 29 6.36 -9.46 1.72
C MET A 29 6.54 -8.73 0.39
N ASN A 30 7.50 -9.16 -0.45
CA ASN A 30 7.65 -8.63 -1.80
C ASN A 30 6.50 -9.03 -2.72
N LEU A 31 5.98 -10.27 -2.65
CA LEU A 31 4.78 -10.66 -3.40
C LEU A 31 3.55 -9.83 -3.01
N ILE A 32 3.37 -9.52 -1.72
CA ILE A 32 2.29 -8.63 -1.28
C ILE A 32 2.51 -7.22 -1.83
N ALA A 33 3.73 -6.69 -1.78
CA ALA A 33 4.06 -5.38 -2.32
C ALA A 33 3.81 -5.32 -3.85
N ASP A 34 4.21 -6.34 -4.60
CA ASP A 34 3.92 -6.47 -6.05
C ASP A 34 2.40 -6.43 -6.31
N ALA A 35 1.64 -7.17 -5.52
CA ALA A 35 0.18 -7.19 -5.63
C ALA A 35 -0.47 -5.85 -5.24
N MET A 36 0.16 -5.01 -4.40
CA MET A 36 -0.32 -3.68 -4.05
C MET A 36 -0.15 -2.65 -5.17
N GLU A 37 0.88 -2.76 -6.00
CA GLU A 37 1.24 -1.74 -7.00
C GLU A 37 0.10 -1.39 -7.99
N PRO A 38 -0.62 -2.36 -8.59
CA PRO A 38 -1.76 -2.04 -9.45
C PRO A 38 -2.89 -1.35 -8.67
N TYR A 39 -3.14 -1.73 -7.41
CA TYR A 39 -4.12 -1.05 -6.57
C TYR A 39 -3.69 0.38 -6.22
N LEU A 40 -2.42 0.60 -5.86
CA LEU A 40 -1.89 1.95 -5.58
C LEU A 40 -2.07 2.85 -6.80
N THR A 41 -1.71 2.37 -7.99
CA THR A 41 -1.85 3.10 -9.25
C THR A 41 -3.31 3.43 -9.55
N ALA A 42 -4.22 2.44 -9.45
CA ALA A 42 -5.65 2.65 -9.68
C ALA A 42 -6.27 3.65 -8.70
N ASN A 43 -5.74 3.74 -7.48
CA ASN A 43 -6.20 4.65 -6.44
C ASN A 43 -5.42 5.98 -6.43
N THR A 44 -4.64 6.27 -7.47
CA THR A 44 -3.85 7.50 -7.63
C THR A 44 -2.87 7.79 -6.48
N ILE A 45 -2.43 6.75 -5.78
CA ILE A 45 -1.41 6.82 -4.74
C ILE A 45 -0.05 6.56 -5.42
N ARG A 46 0.82 7.58 -5.44
CA ARG A 46 2.19 7.42 -5.93
C ARG A 46 3.01 6.64 -4.90
N PHE A 47 3.98 5.89 -5.36
CA PHE A 47 4.85 5.15 -4.46
C PHE A 47 6.30 5.10 -4.94
N GLY A 48 7.21 4.98 -3.98
CA GLY A 48 8.54 4.47 -4.14
C GLY A 48 8.68 3.22 -3.30
N ARG A 49 9.67 2.38 -3.62
CA ARG A 49 9.84 1.08 -2.99
C ARG A 49 11.32 0.76 -2.81
N ASN A 50 11.67 0.05 -1.73
CA ASN A 50 12.98 -0.56 -1.59
C ASN A 50 13.16 -1.76 -2.53
N THR A 51 14.39 -2.25 -2.60
CA THR A 51 14.73 -3.49 -3.32
C THR A 51 15.21 -4.56 -2.33
N PRO A 52 15.16 -5.85 -2.70
CA PRO A 52 15.59 -6.95 -1.82
C PRO A 52 17.04 -6.84 -1.32
N GLU A 53 17.93 -6.24 -2.10
CA GLU A 53 19.35 -6.06 -1.76
C GLU A 53 19.58 -4.97 -0.70
N MET A 54 18.54 -4.23 -0.34
CA MET A 54 18.62 -3.17 0.67
C MET A 54 18.53 -3.77 2.08
N THR A 55 18.82 -2.94 3.07
CA THR A 55 18.59 -3.22 4.48
C THR A 55 17.50 -2.30 5.01
N ALA A 56 16.88 -2.61 6.15
CA ALA A 56 15.92 -1.71 6.80
C ALA A 56 16.52 -0.29 6.97
N ALA A 57 17.79 -0.18 7.33
CA ALA A 57 18.46 1.11 7.48
C ALA A 57 18.61 1.87 6.16
N SER A 58 18.91 1.20 5.05
CA SER A 58 18.99 1.86 3.73
C SER A 58 17.60 2.17 3.19
N SER A 59 16.59 1.35 3.43
CA SER A 59 15.18 1.62 3.11
C SER A 59 14.68 2.89 3.81
N ILE A 60 14.97 3.04 5.11
CA ILE A 60 14.65 4.25 5.86
C ILE A 60 15.34 5.49 5.26
N ARG A 61 16.63 5.38 4.93
CA ARG A 61 17.36 6.51 4.31
C ARG A 61 16.77 6.89 2.96
N GLN A 62 16.42 5.91 2.12
CA GLN A 62 15.79 6.16 0.81
C GLN A 62 14.41 6.79 0.96
N GLY A 63 13.57 6.26 1.87
CA GLY A 63 12.26 6.83 2.19
C GLY A 63 12.38 8.28 2.69
N ASN A 64 13.35 8.56 3.55
CA ASN A 64 13.60 9.91 4.08
C ASN A 64 14.20 10.89 3.06
N ALA A 65 14.85 10.40 2.01
CA ALA A 65 15.37 11.22 0.92
C ALA A 65 14.28 11.65 -0.08
N GLY A 66 13.16 10.91 -0.15
CA GLY A 66 12.00 11.24 -0.95
C GLY A 66 10.99 12.11 -0.20
N ASN A 67 10.04 12.68 -0.95
CA ASN A 67 8.91 13.44 -0.40
C ASN A 67 7.67 12.54 -0.40
N TYR A 68 7.59 11.65 0.59
CA TYR A 68 6.45 10.76 0.78
C TYR A 68 5.59 11.24 1.96
N ASP A 69 4.27 11.00 1.84
CA ASP A 69 3.29 11.37 2.87
C ASP A 69 3.13 10.26 3.92
N PHE A 70 3.60 9.04 3.63
CA PHE A 70 3.48 7.89 4.51
C PHE A 70 4.59 6.86 4.24
N TYR A 71 5.03 6.16 5.30
CA TYR A 71 5.96 5.02 5.24
C TYR A 71 5.25 3.75 5.68
N LEU A 72 5.18 2.74 4.82
CA LEU A 72 4.58 1.44 5.11
C LEU A 72 5.62 0.34 5.01
N ALA A 73 5.98 -0.25 6.14
CA ALA A 73 6.82 -1.44 6.20
C ALA A 73 5.96 -2.71 6.30
N LEU A 74 6.33 -3.73 5.54
CA LEU A 74 5.67 -5.04 5.52
C LEU A 74 6.64 -6.10 6.02
N HIS A 75 6.24 -6.78 7.09
CA HIS A 75 7.01 -7.84 7.76
C HIS A 75 6.11 -9.02 8.12
N SER A 76 6.72 -10.13 8.49
CA SER A 76 6.07 -11.24 9.19
C SER A 76 6.90 -11.61 10.41
N ASN A 77 6.23 -11.77 11.54
CA ASN A 77 6.82 -11.95 12.85
C ASN A 77 7.35 -13.39 13.06
N ALA A 78 8.15 -13.55 14.10
CA ALA A 78 8.52 -14.85 14.66
C ALA A 78 8.37 -14.87 16.18
N SER A 79 7.99 -15.98 16.74
CA SER A 79 7.88 -16.21 18.18
C SER A 79 8.96 -17.13 18.74
N THR A 80 9.74 -17.75 17.85
CA THR A 80 10.85 -18.65 18.16
C THR A 80 12.11 -18.23 17.39
N ASP A 81 13.21 -18.91 17.65
CA ASP A 81 14.48 -18.74 16.95
C ASP A 81 14.60 -19.55 15.64
N GLY A 82 13.47 -20.13 15.18
CA GLY A 82 13.42 -21.00 14.00
C GLY A 82 13.77 -22.46 14.26
N SER A 83 14.17 -22.86 15.49
CA SER A 83 14.49 -24.26 15.84
C SER A 83 13.26 -25.15 15.96
N ARG A 84 12.07 -24.56 16.07
CA ARG A 84 10.77 -25.24 16.17
C ARG A 84 9.64 -24.36 15.65
N GLU A 85 8.51 -24.98 15.33
CA GLU A 85 7.29 -24.27 14.99
C GLU A 85 6.81 -23.38 16.16
N GLY A 86 6.50 -22.12 15.86
CA GLY A 86 5.94 -21.16 16.80
C GLY A 86 4.46 -21.41 17.08
N ALA A 87 4.04 -21.21 18.33
CA ALA A 87 2.64 -21.31 18.73
C ALA A 87 1.86 -19.98 18.64
N VAL A 88 2.56 -18.87 18.47
CA VAL A 88 1.97 -17.54 18.43
C VAL A 88 1.41 -17.24 17.04
N ARG A 89 0.25 -16.58 17.00
CA ARG A 89 -0.43 -16.15 15.79
C ARG A 89 -0.97 -14.74 15.94
N GLY A 90 -1.15 -14.04 14.84
CA GLY A 90 -1.81 -12.73 14.85
C GLY A 90 -1.14 -11.71 13.92
N ILE A 91 -1.77 -10.56 13.81
CA ILE A 91 -1.26 -9.40 13.05
C ILE A 91 -1.05 -8.25 14.02
N ILE A 92 0.08 -7.56 13.91
CA ILE A 92 0.40 -6.41 14.73
C ILE A 92 0.73 -5.21 13.82
N ALA A 93 0.01 -4.10 14.02
CA ALA A 93 0.33 -2.83 13.39
C ALA A 93 1.14 -1.97 14.38
N PHE A 94 2.45 -1.88 14.16
CA PHE A 94 3.33 -1.07 15.00
C PHE A 94 3.37 0.38 14.52
N TYR A 95 3.37 1.31 15.48
CA TYR A 95 3.53 2.74 15.23
C TYR A 95 4.41 3.40 16.30
N TYR A 96 4.95 4.58 16.01
CA TYR A 96 5.72 5.36 16.98
C TYR A 96 4.80 6.07 17.99
N PRO A 97 5.04 5.97 19.31
CA PRO A 97 4.12 6.51 20.34
C PRO A 97 3.83 8.02 20.20
N GLY A 98 4.80 8.80 19.71
CA GLY A 98 4.66 10.25 19.47
C GLY A 98 3.93 10.61 18.17
N SER A 99 3.54 9.63 17.34
CA SER A 99 2.91 9.89 16.03
C SER A 99 1.40 9.68 16.09
N ALA A 100 0.62 10.75 16.23
CA ALA A 100 -0.83 10.67 16.17
C ALA A 100 -1.34 10.16 14.80
N ASN A 101 -0.71 10.57 13.71
CA ASN A 101 -1.04 10.10 12.37
C ASN A 101 -0.64 8.63 12.13
N GLY A 102 0.51 8.20 12.68
CA GLY A 102 0.91 6.78 12.65
C GLY A 102 -0.08 5.90 13.42
N ARG A 103 -0.53 6.36 14.61
CA ARG A 103 -1.57 5.66 15.38
C ARG A 103 -2.88 5.57 14.60
N ARG A 104 -3.36 6.69 14.03
CA ARG A 104 -4.59 6.69 13.23
C ARG A 104 -4.51 5.71 12.05
N ALA A 105 -3.37 5.67 11.36
CA ALA A 105 -3.16 4.70 10.28
C ALA A 105 -3.16 3.26 10.80
N ALA A 106 -2.45 2.96 11.90
CA ALA A 106 -2.41 1.63 12.51
C ALA A 106 -3.81 1.15 12.91
N ASP A 107 -4.64 2.03 13.50
CA ASP A 107 -6.02 1.73 13.87
C ASP A 107 -6.89 1.40 12.63
N ILE A 108 -6.69 2.10 11.49
CA ILE A 108 -7.36 1.81 10.22
C ILE A 108 -6.92 0.44 9.67
N PHE A 109 -5.61 0.16 9.61
CA PHE A 109 -5.10 -1.15 9.16
C PHE A 109 -5.65 -2.28 10.01
N VAL A 110 -5.64 -2.14 11.33
CA VAL A 110 -6.19 -3.14 12.27
C VAL A 110 -7.67 -3.41 11.99
N ARG A 111 -8.48 -2.37 11.88
CA ARG A 111 -9.91 -2.53 11.62
C ARG A 111 -10.17 -3.28 10.31
N ASN A 112 -9.47 -2.93 9.25
CA ASN A 112 -9.67 -3.55 7.94
C ASN A 112 -9.08 -4.96 7.87
N LEU A 113 -7.89 -5.22 8.45
CA LEU A 113 -7.28 -6.55 8.50
C LEU A 113 -8.09 -7.55 9.32
N LYS A 114 -8.85 -7.11 10.33
CA LYS A 114 -9.79 -7.97 11.07
C LYS A 114 -10.85 -8.63 10.16
N SER A 115 -11.17 -8.03 9.03
CA SER A 115 -12.16 -8.59 8.10
C SER A 115 -11.62 -9.72 7.23
N VAL A 116 -10.30 -9.86 7.11
CA VAL A 116 -9.65 -10.85 6.23
C VAL A 116 -8.81 -11.87 6.99
N TYR A 117 -8.37 -11.57 8.21
CA TYR A 117 -7.60 -12.49 9.03
C TYR A 117 -8.51 -13.45 9.82
N PRO A 118 -8.19 -14.77 9.88
CA PRO A 118 -9.09 -15.78 10.47
C PRO A 118 -9.28 -15.67 11.99
N LEU A 119 -8.43 -14.92 12.69
CA LEU A 119 -8.50 -14.70 14.15
C LEU A 119 -8.53 -13.19 14.43
N PRO A 120 -9.66 -12.50 14.17
CA PRO A 120 -9.75 -11.04 14.26
C PRO A 120 -9.42 -10.47 15.65
N GLU A 121 -9.62 -11.24 16.71
CA GLU A 121 -9.23 -10.89 18.08
C GLU A 121 -7.72 -10.83 18.28
N LYS A 122 -6.93 -11.42 17.39
CA LYS A 122 -5.45 -11.39 17.38
C LYS A 122 -4.87 -10.32 16.44
N VAL A 123 -5.70 -9.41 15.95
CA VAL A 123 -5.27 -8.26 15.13
C VAL A 123 -5.35 -7.01 15.98
N TYR A 124 -4.21 -6.36 16.24
CA TYR A 124 -4.16 -5.18 17.11
C TYR A 124 -3.04 -4.20 16.76
N ALA A 125 -3.20 -2.95 17.17
CA ALA A 125 -2.18 -1.93 17.08
C ALA A 125 -1.33 -1.88 18.36
N ARG A 126 -0.02 -1.61 18.21
CA ARG A 126 0.91 -1.48 19.33
C ARG A 126 1.92 -0.38 19.07
N SER A 127 2.13 0.49 20.05
CA SER A 127 3.22 1.47 19.97
C SER A 127 4.57 0.85 20.32
N THR A 128 5.62 1.32 19.63
CA THR A 128 7.00 0.88 19.91
C THR A 128 8.01 1.97 19.60
N THR A 129 9.10 2.00 20.36
CA THR A 129 10.30 2.79 20.08
C THR A 129 11.47 1.93 19.60
N ALA A 130 11.32 0.60 19.62
CA ALA A 130 12.38 -0.34 19.28
C ALA A 130 12.61 -0.49 17.78
N LEU A 131 11.53 -0.43 16.96
CA LEU A 131 11.62 -0.65 15.53
C LEU A 131 12.05 0.61 14.78
N GLY A 132 13.15 0.50 14.01
CA GLY A 132 13.69 1.59 13.22
C GLY A 132 12.71 2.15 12.21
N GLU A 133 11.97 1.28 11.52
CA GLU A 133 11.04 1.65 10.44
C GLU A 133 9.73 2.33 10.92
N VAL A 134 9.50 2.42 12.21
CA VAL A 134 8.42 3.28 12.75
C VAL A 134 8.95 4.53 13.45
N ARG A 135 10.22 4.50 13.93
CA ARG A 135 10.81 5.59 14.70
C ARG A 135 11.56 6.62 13.84
N GLN A 136 12.25 6.16 12.78
CA GLN A 136 13.21 6.97 12.02
C GLN A 136 12.65 7.61 10.73
N PRO A 137 11.54 7.13 10.12
CA PRO A 137 10.92 7.86 9.03
C PRO A 137 10.49 9.26 9.45
N ARG A 138 10.68 10.26 8.56
CA ARG A 138 10.29 11.66 8.79
C ARG A 138 8.78 11.88 8.65
N MET A 139 8.12 11.00 7.92
CA MET A 139 6.67 10.98 7.72
C MET A 139 6.00 10.00 8.69
N PRO A 140 4.66 10.05 8.88
CA PRO A 140 3.94 9.01 9.60
C PRO A 140 4.27 7.62 9.07
N ALA A 141 4.52 6.67 9.97
CA ALA A 141 4.95 5.33 9.62
C ALA A 141 4.15 4.27 10.37
N VAL A 142 3.90 3.16 9.69
CA VAL A 142 3.39 1.91 10.28
C VAL A 142 4.24 0.75 9.76
N LEU A 143 4.60 -0.16 10.65
CA LEU A 143 5.14 -1.46 10.32
C LEU A 143 4.08 -2.52 10.64
N LEU A 144 3.75 -3.31 9.65
CA LEU A 144 2.80 -4.41 9.77
C LEU A 144 3.55 -5.73 9.90
N GLU A 145 3.29 -6.44 10.98
CA GLU A 145 3.63 -7.85 11.13
C GLU A 145 2.42 -8.67 10.66
N LEU A 146 2.48 -9.15 9.42
CA LEU A 146 1.36 -9.84 8.74
C LEU A 146 1.35 -11.34 9.04
N GLY A 147 1.07 -11.69 10.29
CA GLY A 147 1.15 -13.07 10.78
C GLY A 147 2.54 -13.46 11.27
N TYR A 148 2.69 -14.69 11.70
CA TYR A 148 3.95 -15.28 12.18
C TYR A 148 4.46 -16.29 11.17
N HIS A 149 5.64 -16.04 10.55
CA HIS A 149 6.23 -16.92 9.54
C HIS A 149 6.70 -18.27 10.12
N ASP A 150 7.02 -18.31 11.44
CA ASP A 150 7.36 -19.53 12.17
C ASP A 150 6.14 -20.35 12.60
N ASN A 151 4.90 -19.85 12.40
CA ASN A 151 3.67 -20.59 12.64
C ASN A 151 3.06 -21.07 11.32
N TYR A 152 2.85 -22.38 11.19
CA TYR A 152 2.38 -23.01 9.95
C TYR A 152 1.03 -22.44 9.44
N ALA A 153 0.08 -22.19 10.35
CA ALA A 153 -1.24 -21.70 9.96
C ALA A 153 -1.19 -20.23 9.48
N ASP A 154 -0.36 -19.39 10.10
CA ASP A 154 -0.16 -17.99 9.66
C ASP A 154 0.64 -17.93 8.36
N ALA A 155 1.72 -18.71 8.25
CA ALA A 155 2.50 -18.84 7.04
C ALA A 155 1.63 -19.26 5.84
N ARG A 156 0.78 -20.28 6.02
CA ARG A 156 -0.21 -20.73 5.02
C ARG A 156 -1.24 -19.65 4.70
N TRP A 157 -1.72 -18.93 5.69
CA TRP A 157 -2.67 -17.83 5.48
C TRP A 157 -2.06 -16.74 4.61
N VAL A 158 -0.84 -16.28 4.90
CA VAL A 158 -0.15 -15.30 4.06
C VAL A 158 -0.02 -15.79 2.63
N GLN A 159 0.51 -17.00 2.42
CA GLN A 159 0.71 -17.60 1.10
C GLN A 159 -0.56 -17.66 0.26
N ASN A 160 -1.68 -18.02 0.88
CA ASN A 160 -2.95 -18.22 0.18
C ASN A 160 -3.76 -16.92 -0.02
N ASN A 161 -3.35 -15.80 0.59
CA ASN A 161 -4.15 -14.57 0.62
C ASN A 161 -3.40 -13.32 0.14
N ILE A 162 -2.32 -13.46 -0.63
CA ILE A 162 -1.50 -12.34 -1.12
C ILE A 162 -2.37 -11.22 -1.71
N GLN A 163 -3.27 -11.55 -2.64
CA GLN A 163 -4.13 -10.57 -3.31
C GLN A 163 -5.13 -9.90 -2.35
N SER A 164 -5.74 -10.68 -1.46
CA SER A 164 -6.69 -10.15 -0.47
C SER A 164 -6.01 -9.25 0.56
N ILE A 165 -4.80 -9.61 0.99
CA ILE A 165 -3.98 -8.78 1.87
C ILE A 165 -3.64 -7.48 1.17
N ALA A 166 -3.09 -7.54 -0.04
CA ALA A 166 -2.71 -6.36 -0.83
C ALA A 166 -3.88 -5.39 -1.05
N ALA A 167 -5.04 -5.91 -1.47
CA ALA A 167 -6.26 -5.11 -1.64
C ALA A 167 -6.70 -4.44 -0.33
N ASN A 168 -6.65 -5.16 0.80
CA ASN A 168 -7.02 -4.66 2.11
C ASN A 168 -6.05 -3.57 2.61
N LEU A 169 -4.76 -3.73 2.37
CA LEU A 169 -3.76 -2.73 2.72
C LEU A 169 -3.96 -1.43 1.93
N VAL A 170 -4.25 -1.53 0.62
CA VAL A 170 -4.52 -0.32 -0.18
C VAL A 170 -5.89 0.29 0.16
N LEU A 171 -6.92 -0.51 0.47
CA LEU A 171 -8.16 0.00 1.05
C LEU A 171 -7.88 0.84 2.31
N SER A 172 -7.01 0.36 3.19
CA SER A 172 -6.64 1.09 4.41
C SER A 172 -5.91 2.40 4.11
N LEU A 173 -5.03 2.41 3.10
CA LEU A 173 -4.36 3.62 2.63
C LEU A 173 -5.34 4.63 2.02
N THR A 174 -6.30 4.17 1.18
CA THR A 174 -7.31 5.07 0.61
C THR A 174 -8.15 5.73 1.69
N GLU A 175 -8.54 4.98 2.71
CA GLU A 175 -9.26 5.51 3.86
C GLU A 175 -8.40 6.50 4.67
N TYR A 176 -7.13 6.19 4.90
CA TYR A 176 -6.20 7.09 5.56
C TYR A 176 -6.06 8.44 4.84
N PHE A 177 -6.01 8.43 3.50
CA PHE A 177 -5.88 9.63 2.67
C PHE A 177 -7.22 10.28 2.29
N GLY A 178 -8.35 9.66 2.61
CA GLY A 178 -9.69 10.16 2.24
C GLY A 178 -9.99 10.02 0.75
N LEU A 179 -9.45 8.99 0.10
CA LEU A 179 -9.71 8.65 -1.30
C LEU A 179 -10.79 7.57 -1.41
N PRO A 180 -11.53 7.48 -2.52
CA PRO A 180 -12.35 6.31 -2.79
C PRO A 180 -11.46 5.09 -3.08
N PHE A 181 -11.92 3.90 -2.71
CA PHE A 181 -11.23 2.67 -3.09
C PHE A 181 -11.66 2.21 -4.48
N ILE A 182 -10.70 1.94 -5.34
CA ILE A 182 -10.89 1.49 -6.72
C ILE A 182 -10.17 0.15 -6.90
N THR A 183 -10.92 -0.88 -7.29
CA THR A 183 -10.31 -2.13 -7.74
C THR A 183 -9.68 -1.91 -9.11
N PRO A 184 -8.40 -2.27 -9.30
CA PRO A 184 -7.73 -2.12 -10.58
C PRO A 184 -8.39 -2.98 -11.66
N ILE A 185 -8.39 -2.49 -12.87
CA ILE A 185 -8.76 -3.22 -14.08
C ILE A 185 -7.51 -3.51 -14.90
N THR A 186 -7.60 -4.40 -15.89
CA THR A 186 -6.55 -4.49 -16.90
C THR A 186 -6.39 -3.12 -17.57
N PRO A 187 -5.21 -2.47 -17.48
CA PRO A 187 -5.02 -1.14 -18.03
C PRO A 187 -5.26 -1.10 -19.55
N TRP A 188 -5.94 -0.06 -20.00
CA TRP A 188 -6.19 0.15 -21.42
C TRP A 188 -5.91 1.60 -21.84
N ARG A 189 -5.68 1.82 -23.14
CA ARG A 189 -5.41 3.15 -23.69
C ARG A 189 -6.70 3.77 -24.20
N GLY A 190 -7.10 4.89 -23.59
CA GLY A 190 -8.22 5.71 -24.01
C GLY A 190 -7.74 7.00 -24.69
N THR A 191 -8.59 7.55 -25.55
CA THR A 191 -8.36 8.84 -26.21
C THR A 191 -9.33 9.89 -25.66
N VAL A 192 -8.80 11.04 -25.28
CA VAL A 192 -9.60 12.18 -24.83
C VAL A 192 -10.38 12.77 -26.00
N ARG A 193 -11.69 12.95 -25.83
CA ARG A 193 -12.61 13.53 -26.80
C ARG A 193 -13.41 14.66 -26.16
N THR A 194 -12.98 15.90 -26.37
CA THR A 194 -13.72 17.11 -25.97
C THR A 194 -14.17 17.87 -27.20
N GLN A 195 -15.34 18.51 -27.13
CA GLN A 195 -15.84 19.37 -28.21
C GLN A 195 -15.06 20.70 -28.29
N SER A 196 -14.59 21.18 -27.15
CA SER A 196 -13.78 22.39 -27.02
C SER A 196 -12.93 22.32 -25.75
N GLY A 197 -11.76 22.95 -25.76
CA GLY A 197 -10.86 23.02 -24.63
C GLY A 197 -10.24 21.68 -24.20
N ASN A 198 -9.65 21.65 -23.03
CA ASN A 198 -8.97 20.50 -22.46
C ASN A 198 -9.84 19.81 -21.40
N LEU A 199 -9.67 18.48 -21.24
CA LEU A 199 -10.24 17.73 -20.11
C LEU A 199 -9.35 17.93 -18.88
N ASN A 200 -9.98 18.25 -17.73
CA ASN A 200 -9.22 18.38 -16.48
C ASN A 200 -8.89 17.00 -15.87
N LEU A 201 -7.62 16.81 -15.55
CA LEU A 201 -7.14 15.74 -14.68
C LEU A 201 -7.15 16.26 -13.23
N ARG A 202 -7.88 15.60 -12.36
CA ARG A 202 -8.13 16.09 -10.99
C ARG A 202 -7.54 15.17 -9.94
N GLU A 203 -7.22 15.72 -8.77
CA GLU A 203 -6.68 14.96 -7.63
C GLU A 203 -7.75 14.18 -6.86
N TYR A 204 -9.03 14.47 -7.10
CA TYR A 204 -10.16 13.78 -6.50
C TYR A 204 -11.28 13.64 -7.55
N PRO A 205 -12.05 12.54 -7.57
CA PRO A 205 -13.11 12.30 -8.57
C PRO A 205 -14.36 13.14 -8.28
N SER A 206 -14.25 14.44 -8.45
CA SER A 206 -15.27 15.45 -8.20
C SER A 206 -15.00 16.69 -9.03
N GLN A 207 -16.07 17.40 -9.42
CA GLN A 207 -15.96 18.68 -10.13
C GLN A 207 -15.23 19.76 -9.30
N GLN A 208 -15.23 19.63 -7.97
CA GLN A 208 -14.53 20.51 -7.04
C GLN A 208 -13.08 20.05 -6.76
N GLY A 209 -12.69 18.85 -7.23
CA GLY A 209 -11.33 18.35 -7.10
C GLY A 209 -10.33 19.29 -7.78
N ARG A 210 -9.20 19.57 -7.09
CA ARG A 210 -8.14 20.42 -7.65
C ARG A 210 -7.66 19.85 -9.00
N VAL A 211 -7.43 20.73 -9.97
CA VAL A 211 -6.89 20.34 -11.28
C VAL A 211 -5.38 20.13 -11.15
N ALA A 212 -4.91 18.91 -11.40
CA ALA A 212 -3.51 18.53 -11.37
C ALA A 212 -2.83 18.75 -12.74
N ALA A 213 -3.57 18.52 -13.82
CA ALA A 213 -3.11 18.71 -15.20
C ALA A 213 -4.29 18.92 -16.14
N GLN A 214 -4.00 19.29 -17.39
CA GLN A 214 -4.99 19.40 -18.46
C GLN A 214 -4.64 18.43 -19.58
N LEU A 215 -5.64 17.71 -20.07
CA LEU A 215 -5.52 16.71 -21.12
C LEU A 215 -6.10 17.28 -22.42
N PRO A 216 -5.29 17.58 -23.43
CA PRO A 216 -5.79 18.08 -24.71
C PRO A 216 -6.73 17.08 -25.39
N SER A 217 -7.67 17.55 -26.21
CA SER A 217 -8.44 16.68 -27.09
C SER A 217 -7.50 15.91 -28.02
N GLY A 218 -7.71 14.59 -28.15
CA GLY A 218 -6.82 13.67 -28.86
C GLY A 218 -5.69 13.09 -28.01
N ALA A 219 -5.47 13.57 -26.77
CA ALA A 219 -4.47 12.98 -25.88
C ALA A 219 -4.80 11.51 -25.59
N VAL A 220 -3.77 10.67 -25.60
CA VAL A 220 -3.88 9.25 -25.22
C VAL A 220 -3.51 9.12 -23.77
N VAL A 221 -4.40 8.53 -22.97
CA VAL A 221 -4.25 8.26 -21.54
C VAL A 221 -4.26 6.77 -21.27
N THR A 222 -3.67 6.33 -20.16
CA THR A 222 -3.83 4.96 -19.66
C THR A 222 -4.87 4.96 -18.56
N VAL A 223 -5.91 4.14 -18.69
CA VAL A 223 -6.98 3.98 -17.69
C VAL A 223 -6.64 2.79 -16.80
N TYR A 224 -6.68 2.98 -15.48
CA TYR A 224 -6.33 1.98 -14.47
C TYR A 224 -7.53 1.50 -13.66
N GLY A 225 -8.63 2.26 -13.63
CA GLY A 225 -9.83 1.91 -12.87
C GLY A 225 -10.93 2.95 -13.03
N GLN A 226 -12.06 2.69 -12.38
CA GLN A 226 -13.24 3.55 -12.46
C GLN A 226 -13.88 3.72 -11.07
N TYR A 227 -14.34 4.94 -10.80
CA TYR A 227 -15.17 5.27 -9.65
C TYR A 227 -16.31 6.21 -10.08
N GLY A 228 -17.54 5.73 -10.01
CA GLY A 228 -18.69 6.50 -10.53
C GLY A 228 -18.49 6.90 -11.99
N GLY A 229 -18.66 8.18 -12.29
CA GLY A 229 -18.46 8.74 -13.63
C GLY A 229 -17.01 9.16 -13.93
N TRP A 230 -16.01 8.69 -13.16
CA TRP A 230 -14.60 9.08 -13.28
C TRP A 230 -13.72 7.87 -13.56
N TYR A 231 -12.75 8.03 -14.47
CA TYR A 231 -11.63 7.11 -14.61
C TYR A 231 -10.43 7.59 -13.80
N SER A 232 -9.72 6.67 -13.15
CA SER A 232 -8.36 6.92 -12.72
C SER A 232 -7.43 6.72 -13.92
N VAL A 233 -6.64 7.75 -14.25
CA VAL A 233 -5.85 7.77 -15.47
C VAL A 233 -4.43 8.27 -15.24
N GLY A 234 -3.51 7.79 -16.09
CA GLY A 234 -2.14 8.28 -16.20
C GLY A 234 -1.94 9.02 -17.52
N TYR A 235 -1.26 10.16 -17.44
CA TYR A 235 -0.88 10.99 -18.59
C TYR A 235 0.44 11.71 -18.32
N GLN A 236 1.46 11.46 -19.14
CA GLN A 236 2.77 12.13 -19.06
C GLN A 236 3.35 12.20 -17.63
N GLY A 237 3.30 11.08 -16.88
CA GLY A 237 3.81 11.00 -15.52
C GLY A 237 2.86 11.54 -14.43
N HIS A 238 1.72 12.11 -14.81
CA HIS A 238 0.66 12.51 -13.88
C HIS A 238 -0.35 11.39 -13.72
N LEU A 239 -0.74 11.11 -12.47
CA LEU A 239 -1.91 10.29 -12.14
C LEU A 239 -3.05 11.23 -11.72
N GLY A 240 -4.30 10.78 -11.85
CA GLY A 240 -5.45 11.55 -11.38
C GLY A 240 -6.77 11.00 -11.89
N TYR A 241 -7.82 11.77 -11.71
CA TYR A 241 -9.17 11.41 -12.12
C TYR A 241 -9.65 12.31 -13.25
N ALA A 242 -10.19 11.71 -14.30
CA ALA A 242 -10.79 12.41 -15.42
C ALA A 242 -12.22 11.89 -15.66
N ALA A 243 -13.12 12.78 -16.11
CA ALA A 243 -14.51 12.40 -16.36
C ALA A 243 -14.58 11.34 -17.48
N ALA A 244 -15.18 10.18 -17.19
CA ALA A 244 -15.19 9.02 -18.06
C ALA A 244 -15.90 9.27 -19.41
N SER A 245 -16.90 10.14 -19.43
CA SER A 245 -17.66 10.50 -20.64
C SER A 245 -16.82 11.13 -21.75
N TYR A 246 -15.61 11.61 -21.45
CA TYR A 246 -14.70 12.22 -22.42
C TYR A 246 -13.53 11.32 -22.82
N ILE A 247 -13.53 10.05 -22.44
CA ILE A 247 -12.44 9.09 -22.76
C ILE A 247 -13.04 7.88 -23.45
N GLN A 248 -12.56 7.61 -24.67
CA GLN A 248 -13.00 6.53 -25.55
C GLN A 248 -11.84 5.67 -26.00
#